data_e6ea339119136221532050efe78c1f5f
#
_entry.id   e6ea339119136221532050efe78c1f5f
#
_cell.length_a   1.000
_cell.length_b   1.000
_cell.length_c   1.000
_cell.angle_alpha   90.00
_cell.angle_beta   90.00
_cell.angle_gamma   90.00
#
_symmetry.space_group_name_H-M   'P 1'
#
loop_
_entity.id
_entity.type
_entity.pdbx_description
1 polymer ?
#
loop_
_entity_poly.entity_id
_entity_poly.type
_entity_poly.pdbx_seq_one_letter_code
_entity_poly.pdbx_strand_id
1 'polypeptide(L)'
;MRIILKNKETLLYDDFVFKCTIGKKGITSKKFEGDKKTPRGIFSLGPLFFRKDRINDPITKLKKIKIRKNMGWCDDIKSKKYN
;
A
#
# COMPACT_ATOMS: atom_id res chain seq x y z
N MET A 1 9.82 -11.70 -3.01
CA MET A 1 9.80 -10.23 -3.15
C MET A 1 9.66 -9.61 -1.77
N ARG A 2 10.54 -8.68 -1.44
CA ARG A 2 10.54 -8.03 -0.13
C ARG A 2 10.73 -6.53 -0.30
N ILE A 3 9.83 -5.77 0.30
CA ILE A 3 9.91 -4.31 0.35
C ILE A 3 10.16 -3.93 1.81
N ILE A 4 11.23 -3.17 2.07
CA ILE A 4 11.66 -2.83 3.42
C ILE A 4 11.63 -1.31 3.59
N LEU A 5 10.91 -0.83 4.58
CA LEU A 5 11.02 0.56 5.03
C LEU A 5 12.22 0.66 5.97
N LYS A 6 13.34 1.17 5.44
CA LYS A 6 14.59 1.27 6.19
C LYS A 6 14.54 2.38 7.24
N ASN A 7 13.99 3.52 6.87
CA ASN A 7 13.75 4.65 7.74
C ASN A 7 12.60 5.50 7.17
N LYS A 8 12.31 6.64 7.79
CA LYS A 8 11.16 7.47 7.37
C LYS A 8 11.26 8.06 5.96
N GLU A 9 12.39 7.94 5.29
CA GLU A 9 12.62 8.52 3.97
C GLU A 9 13.05 7.50 2.92
N THR A 10 13.37 6.27 3.32
CA THR A 10 14.03 5.30 2.44
C THR A 10 13.27 3.98 2.39
N LEU A 11 12.90 3.59 1.19
CA LEU A 11 12.27 2.30 0.89
C LEU A 11 13.24 1.47 0.05
N LEU A 12 13.42 0.21 0.42
CA LEU A 12 14.28 -0.72 -0.30
C LEU A 12 13.46 -1.80 -0.98
N TYR A 13 13.79 -2.08 -2.23
CA TYR A 13 13.25 -3.23 -2.96
C TYR A 13 14.41 -3.87 -3.74
N ASP A 14 14.82 -5.07 -3.33
CA ASP A 14 16.03 -5.75 -3.83
C ASP A 14 17.23 -4.79 -3.79
N ASP A 15 17.87 -4.50 -4.94
CA ASP A 15 19.00 -3.58 -5.05
C ASP A 15 18.57 -2.12 -5.28
N PHE A 16 17.27 -1.86 -5.36
CA PHE A 16 16.76 -0.53 -5.62
C PHE A 16 16.50 0.24 -4.33
N VAL A 17 16.81 1.54 -4.36
CA VAL A 17 16.59 2.46 -3.25
C VAL A 17 15.64 3.55 -3.72
N PHE A 18 14.52 3.70 -3.01
CA PHE A 18 13.52 4.71 -3.35
C PHE A 18 13.35 5.68 -2.20
N LYS A 19 13.12 6.94 -2.52
CA LYS A 19 12.65 7.91 -1.53
C LYS A 19 11.19 7.65 -1.26
N CYS A 20 10.80 7.77 0.00
CA CYS A 20 9.41 7.58 0.40
C CYS A 20 9.01 8.57 1.48
N THR A 21 7.74 8.57 1.81
CA THR A 21 7.19 9.30 2.94
C THR A 21 6.46 8.32 3.83
N ILE A 22 6.33 8.68 5.09
CA ILE A 22 5.55 7.92 6.07
C ILE A 22 4.36 8.75 6.53
N GLY A 23 3.50 8.15 7.35
CA GLY A 23 2.38 8.86 7.94
C GLY A 23 2.83 10.14 8.64
N LYS A 24 2.03 11.19 8.54
CA LYS A 24 2.34 12.53 9.07
C LYS A 24 2.75 12.50 10.54
N LYS A 25 2.19 11.59 11.33
CA LYS A 25 2.45 11.46 12.77
C LYS A 25 3.45 10.35 13.10
N GLY A 26 4.18 9.84 12.12
CA GLY A 26 5.26 8.87 12.34
C GLY A 26 4.84 7.43 12.23
N ILE A 27 5.56 6.56 12.93
CA ILE A 27 5.40 5.11 12.89
C ILE A 27 4.81 4.64 14.21
N THR A 28 3.91 3.66 14.16
CA THR A 28 3.27 3.12 15.36
C THR A 28 3.19 1.60 15.32
N SER A 29 3.30 0.97 16.49
CA SER A 29 3.00 -0.46 16.66
C SER A 29 1.51 -0.73 16.86
N LYS A 30 0.71 0.31 17.15
CA LYS A 30 -0.74 0.22 17.34
C LYS A 30 -1.44 1.11 16.34
N LYS A 31 -1.82 0.53 15.19
CA LYS A 31 -2.44 1.26 14.08
C LYS A 31 -3.94 1.43 14.30
N PHE A 32 -4.43 2.66 14.18
CA PHE A 32 -5.86 2.98 14.09
C PHE A 32 -6.13 3.72 12.79
N GLU A 33 -7.26 3.44 12.16
CA GLU A 33 -7.65 4.16 10.96
C GLU A 33 -7.80 5.65 11.26
N GLY A 34 -7.19 6.49 10.42
CA GLY A 34 -7.23 7.94 10.57
C GLY A 34 -6.21 8.53 11.55
N ASP A 35 -5.34 7.73 12.14
CA ASP A 35 -4.31 8.21 13.08
C ASP A 35 -3.15 8.96 12.41
N LYS A 36 -3.09 8.96 11.08
CA LYS A 36 -2.02 9.57 10.27
C LYS A 36 -0.64 8.99 10.55
N LYS A 37 -0.58 7.73 10.97
CA LYS A 37 0.66 7.01 11.27
C LYS A 37 0.85 5.84 10.34
N THR A 38 2.10 5.44 10.16
CA THR A 38 2.46 4.25 9.38
C THR A 38 2.65 3.07 10.32
N PRO A 39 2.02 1.92 10.05
CA PRO A 39 2.14 0.77 10.93
C PRO A 39 3.53 0.14 10.86
N ARG A 40 4.03 -0.29 12.01
CA ARG A 40 5.25 -1.06 12.12
C ARG A 40 4.91 -2.53 12.13
N GLY A 41 5.67 -3.34 11.41
CA GLY A 41 5.50 -4.78 11.40
C GLY A 41 5.87 -5.40 10.06
N ILE A 42 5.58 -6.69 9.94
CA ILE A 42 5.76 -7.44 8.71
C ILE A 42 4.38 -7.78 8.16
N PHE A 43 4.15 -7.39 6.91
CA PHE A 43 2.85 -7.53 6.28
C PHE A 43 2.98 -8.23 4.95
N SER A 44 2.01 -9.06 4.61
CA SER A 44 1.91 -9.66 3.28
C SER A 44 1.34 -8.67 2.29
N LEU A 45 1.82 -8.70 1.05
CA LEU A 45 1.24 -7.93 -0.03
C LEU A 45 -0.01 -8.63 -0.55
N GLY A 46 -1.07 -7.86 -0.70
CA GLY A 46 -2.30 -8.34 -1.32
C GLY A 46 -2.23 -8.25 -2.85
N PRO A 47 -3.40 -8.33 -3.51
CA PRO A 47 -3.48 -8.21 -4.95
C PRO A 47 -2.97 -6.85 -5.44
N LEU A 48 -2.46 -6.82 -6.67
CA LEU A 48 -2.08 -5.57 -7.32
C LEU A 48 -3.28 -5.04 -8.11
N PHE A 49 -3.75 -3.86 -7.75
CA PHE A 49 -4.77 -3.12 -8.50
C PHE A 49 -4.10 -2.20 -9.50
N PHE A 50 -4.54 -2.22 -10.74
CA PHE A 50 -3.92 -1.38 -11.77
C PHE A 50 -4.94 -0.83 -12.76
N ARG A 51 -4.57 0.27 -13.40
CA ARG A 51 -5.39 0.93 -14.41
C ARG A 51 -4.94 0.51 -15.79
N LYS A 52 -5.69 -0.38 -16.41
CA LYS A 52 -5.38 -0.92 -17.74
C LYS A 52 -5.42 0.16 -18.82
N ASP A 53 -6.23 1.21 -18.61
CA ASP A 53 -6.35 2.33 -19.55
C ASP A 53 -5.13 3.28 -19.52
N ARG A 54 -4.23 3.13 -18.54
CA ARG A 54 -3.07 4.01 -18.39
C ARG A 54 -1.73 3.29 -18.45
N ILE A 55 -1.68 2.03 -18.08
CA ILE A 55 -0.45 1.25 -18.07
C ILE A 55 -0.68 -0.10 -18.73
N ASN A 56 0.41 -0.69 -19.26
CA ASN A 56 0.38 -2.05 -19.74
C ASN A 56 0.22 -3.04 -18.58
N ASP A 57 -0.21 -4.26 -18.90
CA ASP A 57 -0.37 -5.32 -17.92
C ASP A 57 0.94 -5.51 -17.14
N PRO A 58 0.96 -5.30 -15.80
CA PRO A 58 2.19 -5.44 -15.02
C PRO A 58 2.68 -6.88 -14.99
N ILE A 59 4.00 -7.05 -15.02
CA ILE A 59 4.63 -8.36 -14.86
C ILE A 59 4.89 -8.58 -13.38
N THR A 60 4.12 -9.48 -12.75
CA THR A 60 4.23 -9.74 -11.32
C THR A 60 3.65 -11.11 -10.99
N LYS A 61 4.14 -11.70 -9.89
CA LYS A 61 3.58 -12.93 -9.31
C LYS A 61 2.35 -12.66 -8.45
N LEU A 62 2.07 -11.41 -8.12
CA LEU A 62 0.88 -11.03 -7.36
C LEU A 62 -0.37 -11.20 -8.21
N LYS A 63 -1.49 -11.52 -7.56
CA LYS A 63 -2.79 -11.49 -8.22
C LYS A 63 -3.05 -10.07 -8.72
N LYS A 64 -3.41 -9.93 -10.00
CA LYS A 64 -3.68 -8.63 -10.62
C LYS A 64 -5.16 -8.40 -10.74
N ILE A 65 -5.61 -7.20 -10.37
CA ILE A 65 -7.00 -6.80 -10.47
C ILE A 65 -7.08 -5.48 -11.23
N LYS A 66 -7.81 -5.49 -12.35
CA LYS A 66 -8.05 -4.27 -13.12
C LYS A 66 -9.02 -3.37 -12.36
N ILE A 67 -8.67 -2.10 -12.21
CA ILE A 67 -9.56 -1.12 -11.60
C ILE A 67 -10.67 -0.78 -12.59
N ARG A 68 -11.92 -0.92 -12.15
CA ARG A 68 -13.12 -0.64 -12.96
C ARG A 68 -13.80 0.63 -12.43
N LYS A 69 -14.64 1.24 -13.27
CA LYS A 69 -15.36 2.49 -12.91
C LYS A 69 -16.23 2.36 -11.66
N ASN A 70 -16.73 1.17 -11.39
CA ASN A 70 -17.60 0.92 -10.23
C ASN A 70 -16.84 0.53 -8.97
N MET A 71 -15.51 0.52 -9.02
CA MET A 71 -14.67 0.25 -7.85
C MET A 71 -14.35 1.55 -7.13
N GLY A 72 -14.37 1.49 -5.80
CA GLY A 72 -14.03 2.60 -4.95
C GLY A 72 -13.26 2.16 -3.73
N TRP A 73 -12.62 3.11 -3.09
CA TRP A 73 -11.94 2.91 -1.83
C TRP A 73 -12.81 3.45 -0.70
N CYS A 74 -13.02 2.66 0.34
CA CYS A 74 -13.79 3.08 1.51
C CYS A 74 -12.94 2.91 2.76
N ASP A 75 -12.62 4.02 3.44
CA ASP A 75 -11.84 4.03 4.68
C ASP A 75 -12.68 4.25 5.94
N ASP A 76 -14.00 4.26 5.81
CA ASP A 76 -14.91 4.35 6.95
C ASP A 76 -15.07 2.98 7.59
N ILE A 77 -14.43 2.77 8.73
CA ILE A 77 -14.46 1.49 9.45
C ILE A 77 -15.85 1.07 9.93
N LYS A 78 -16.80 2.01 9.99
CA LYS A 78 -18.19 1.73 10.38
C LYS A 78 -19.05 1.34 9.18
N SER A 79 -18.55 1.52 7.97
CA SER A 79 -19.28 1.18 6.75
C SER A 79 -19.16 -0.30 6.43
N LYS A 80 -20.25 -0.88 5.90
CA LYS A 80 -20.22 -2.25 5.36
C LYS A 80 -19.35 -2.37 4.11
N LYS A 81 -19.01 -1.23 3.48
CA LYS A 81 -18.17 -1.17 2.28
C LYS A 81 -16.70 -0.92 2.59
N TYR A 82 -16.31 -0.93 3.88
CA TYR A 82 -14.91 -0.76 4.27
C TYR A 82 -14.01 -1.80 3.61
N ASN A 83 -12.92 -1.36 3.02
CA ASN A 83 -11.99 -2.24 2.32
C ASN A 83 -10.52 -1.92 2.62
#